data_3c8e50b86cc58db7f9532a7f35ca2044
#
_entry.id   3c8e50b86cc58db7f9532a7f35ca2044
#
_cell.length_a   1.000
_cell.length_b   1.000
_cell.length_c   1.000
_cell.angle_alpha   90.00
_cell.angle_beta   90.00
_cell.angle_gamma   90.00
#
_symmetry.space_group_name_H-M   'P 1'
#
loop_
_entity.id
_entity.type
_entity.pdbx_description
1 polymer ?
#
loop_
_entity_poly.entity_id
_entity_poly.type
_entity_poly.pdbx_seq_one_letter_code
_entity_poly.pdbx_strand_id
1 'polypeptide(L)'
;MTTKHITIYALMIALTVALSLTVLIPVPATNGFVTLCEAGIYTTASLFGPLGGLTVGAASGLLIDLISGYPQWAIFSFLIHGLQGLISGYFAKKSTTSWLIGLVLGTFVMVIGYLFAGWFLYGWPSGIASIPGNMIQNIV
;
A
#
# COMPACT_ATOMS: atom_id res chain seq x y z
N MET A 1 -18.25 1.55 13.03
CA MET A 1 -17.20 0.49 13.19
C MET A 1 -17.35 -0.10 14.58
N THR A 2 -17.50 -1.42 14.73
CA THR A 2 -17.63 -2.08 16.03
C THR A 2 -16.26 -2.33 16.64
N THR A 3 -16.19 -2.56 17.97
CA THR A 3 -14.94 -2.91 18.67
C THR A 3 -14.25 -4.11 18.02
N LYS A 4 -15.04 -5.11 17.57
CA LYS A 4 -14.51 -6.27 16.83
C LYS A 4 -13.76 -5.87 15.55
N HIS A 5 -14.29 -4.94 14.76
CA HIS A 5 -13.62 -4.46 13.55
C HIS A 5 -12.32 -3.73 13.88
N ILE A 6 -12.33 -2.90 14.93
CA ILE A 6 -11.13 -2.18 15.37
C ILE A 6 -10.01 -3.17 15.75
N THR A 7 -10.34 -4.19 16.52
CA THR A 7 -9.37 -5.22 16.94
C THR A 7 -8.81 -6.00 15.74
N ILE A 8 -9.68 -6.41 14.81
CA ILE A 8 -9.24 -7.14 13.60
C ILE A 8 -8.34 -6.27 12.74
N TYR A 9 -8.73 -5.01 12.49
CA TYR A 9 -7.92 -4.12 11.66
C TYR A 9 -6.58 -3.79 12.32
N ALA A 10 -6.55 -3.59 13.65
CA ALA A 10 -5.30 -3.40 14.36
C ALA A 10 -4.37 -4.62 14.25
N LEU A 11 -4.91 -5.83 14.32
CA LEU A 11 -4.16 -7.07 14.13
C LEU A 11 -3.63 -7.16 12.67
N MET A 12 -4.47 -6.86 11.68
CA MET A 12 -4.06 -6.88 10.27
C MET A 12 -2.98 -5.82 9.98
N ILE A 13 -3.06 -4.64 10.58
CA ILE A 13 -2.01 -3.61 10.49
C ILE A 13 -0.71 -4.16 11.07
N ALA A 14 -0.75 -4.72 12.27
CA ALA A 14 0.45 -5.27 12.93
C ALA A 14 1.11 -6.38 12.09
N LEU A 15 0.31 -7.30 11.53
CA LEU A 15 0.80 -8.36 10.66
C LEU A 15 1.39 -7.81 9.35
N THR A 16 0.71 -6.84 8.72
CA THR A 16 1.18 -6.21 7.48
C THR A 16 2.50 -5.48 7.70
N VAL A 17 2.61 -4.72 8.79
CA VAL A 17 3.84 -4.01 9.15
C VAL A 17 4.96 -5.01 9.45
N ALA A 18 4.71 -6.04 10.27
CA ALA A 18 5.70 -7.05 10.59
C ALA A 18 6.21 -7.78 9.34
N LEU A 19 5.31 -8.21 8.44
CA LEU A 19 5.66 -8.85 7.18
C LEU A 19 6.51 -7.91 6.31
N SER A 20 6.13 -6.65 6.20
CA SER A 20 6.84 -5.65 5.40
C SER A 20 8.25 -5.38 5.91
N LEU A 21 8.43 -5.34 7.22
CA LEU A 21 9.75 -5.13 7.83
C LEU A 21 10.68 -6.34 7.69
N THR A 22 10.14 -7.56 7.50
CA THR A 22 10.97 -8.75 7.22
C THR A 22 11.50 -8.76 5.79
N VAL A 23 10.81 -8.15 4.84
CA VAL A 23 11.22 -8.04 3.43
C VAL A 23 11.16 -6.58 3.02
N LEU A 24 12.21 -5.85 3.35
CA LEU A 24 12.38 -4.45 3.00
C LEU A 24 13.61 -4.32 2.10
N ILE A 25 13.40 -3.95 0.84
CA ILE A 25 14.45 -3.84 -0.17
C ILE A 25 14.63 -2.36 -0.52
N PRO A 26 15.72 -1.71 -0.09
CA PRO A 26 16.01 -0.32 -0.43
C PRO A 26 16.17 -0.13 -1.94
N VAL A 27 15.61 0.98 -2.45
CA VAL A 27 15.77 1.42 -3.85
C VAL A 27 16.43 2.80 -3.85
N PRO A 28 17.78 2.85 -3.91
CA PRO A 28 18.52 4.12 -3.74
C PRO A 28 18.09 5.22 -4.71
N ALA A 29 17.74 4.87 -5.95
CA ALA A 29 17.32 5.83 -6.97
C ALA A 29 16.03 6.58 -6.60
N THR A 30 15.23 6.07 -5.66
CA THR A 30 13.98 6.69 -5.20
C THR A 30 14.10 7.30 -3.81
N ASN A 31 15.20 7.09 -3.10
CA ASN A 31 15.32 7.35 -1.66
C ASN A 31 14.19 6.70 -0.86
N GLY A 32 13.76 5.51 -1.28
CA GLY A 32 12.69 4.72 -0.70
C GLY A 32 13.03 3.23 -0.73
N PHE A 33 12.01 2.40 -0.65
CA PHE A 33 12.13 0.94 -0.61
C PHE A 33 10.88 0.26 -1.17
N VAL A 34 10.96 -1.05 -1.39
CA VAL A 34 9.81 -1.93 -1.69
C VAL A 34 9.67 -2.99 -0.60
N THR A 35 8.43 -3.44 -0.36
CA THR A 35 8.09 -4.41 0.70
C THR A 35 7.00 -5.38 0.25
N LEU A 36 6.49 -6.19 1.19
CA LEU A 36 5.32 -7.06 1.00
C LEU A 36 4.02 -6.42 1.55
N CYS A 37 3.95 -5.11 1.65
CA CYS A 37 2.80 -4.39 2.21
C CYS A 37 1.49 -4.73 1.48
N GLU A 38 1.54 -4.86 0.16
CA GLU A 38 0.38 -5.16 -0.69
C GLU A 38 -0.28 -6.50 -0.35
N ALA A 39 0.49 -7.50 0.05
CA ALA A 39 -0.06 -8.78 0.49
C ALA A 39 -1.05 -8.61 1.66
N GLY A 40 -0.68 -7.78 2.64
CA GLY A 40 -1.56 -7.46 3.77
C GLY A 40 -2.76 -6.59 3.37
N ILE A 41 -2.54 -5.57 2.54
CA ILE A 41 -3.59 -4.66 2.06
C ILE A 41 -4.63 -5.42 1.25
N TYR A 42 -4.21 -6.17 0.25
CA TYR A 42 -5.12 -6.92 -0.63
C TYR A 42 -5.85 -8.05 0.10
N THR A 43 -5.17 -8.75 1.01
CA THR A 43 -5.83 -9.74 1.87
C THR A 43 -6.93 -9.09 2.71
N THR A 44 -6.64 -7.97 3.35
CA THR A 44 -7.62 -7.26 4.17
C THR A 44 -8.76 -6.70 3.33
N ALA A 45 -8.46 -6.12 2.17
CA ALA A 45 -9.44 -5.62 1.21
C ALA A 45 -10.38 -6.75 0.73
N SER A 46 -9.83 -7.93 0.45
CA SER A 46 -10.60 -9.11 0.05
C SER A 46 -11.54 -9.61 1.14
N LEU A 47 -11.07 -9.69 2.38
CA LEU A 47 -11.83 -10.24 3.50
C LEU A 47 -12.86 -9.23 4.05
N PHE A 48 -12.49 -7.98 4.20
CA PHE A 48 -13.26 -6.97 4.93
C PHE A 48 -13.79 -5.83 4.06
N GLY A 49 -13.48 -5.83 2.77
CA GLY A 49 -13.98 -4.84 1.82
C GLY A 49 -13.27 -3.48 1.92
N PRO A 50 -13.92 -2.42 1.39
CA PRO A 50 -13.27 -1.12 1.18
C PRO A 50 -12.77 -0.44 2.46
N LEU A 51 -13.53 -0.50 3.55
CA LEU A 51 -13.12 0.11 4.83
C LEU A 51 -11.93 -0.63 5.46
N GLY A 52 -11.90 -1.95 5.36
CA GLY A 52 -10.76 -2.76 5.81
C GLY A 52 -9.51 -2.43 5.02
N GLY A 53 -9.61 -2.44 3.69
CA GLY A 53 -8.51 -2.08 2.79
C GLY A 53 -7.99 -0.67 3.02
N LEU A 54 -8.90 0.32 3.12
CA LEU A 54 -8.55 1.71 3.43
C LEU A 54 -7.79 1.84 4.73
N THR A 55 -8.36 1.30 5.81
CA THR A 55 -7.80 1.47 7.16
C THR A 55 -6.45 0.79 7.30
N VAL A 56 -6.35 -0.46 6.86
CA VAL A 56 -5.11 -1.23 6.97
C VAL A 56 -4.05 -0.69 6.00
N GLY A 57 -4.43 -0.34 4.77
CA GLY A 57 -3.50 0.25 3.80
C GLY A 57 -2.91 1.57 4.30
N ALA A 58 -3.76 2.50 4.71
CA ALA A 58 -3.33 3.80 5.19
C ALA A 58 -2.43 3.70 6.43
N ALA A 59 -2.86 2.98 7.45
CA ALA A 59 -2.12 2.87 8.69
C ALA A 59 -0.81 2.08 8.51
N SER A 60 -0.82 0.99 7.73
CA SER A 60 0.39 0.20 7.49
C SER A 60 1.42 1.00 6.70
N GLY A 61 1.02 1.67 5.61
CA GLY A 61 1.93 2.50 4.83
C GLY A 61 2.61 3.58 5.67
N LEU A 62 1.83 4.31 6.47
CA LEU A 62 2.34 5.32 7.40
C LEU A 62 3.36 4.71 8.39
N LEU A 63 3.00 3.62 9.06
CA LEU A 63 3.82 3.01 10.10
C LEU A 63 5.10 2.40 9.54
N ILE A 64 5.04 1.74 8.39
CA ILE A 64 6.22 1.15 7.75
C ILE A 64 7.25 2.24 7.46
N ASP A 65 6.85 3.36 6.87
CA ASP A 65 7.76 4.46 6.57
C ASP A 65 8.37 5.09 7.82
N LEU A 66 7.56 5.33 8.86
CA LEU A 66 8.05 5.90 10.11
C LEU A 66 9.04 4.97 10.82
N ILE A 67 8.73 3.68 10.91
CA ILE A 67 9.58 2.69 11.58
C ILE A 67 10.86 2.43 10.79
N SER A 68 10.78 2.44 9.45
CA SER A 68 11.92 2.18 8.58
C SER A 68 12.85 3.39 8.40
N GLY A 69 12.51 4.55 8.96
CA GLY A 69 13.35 5.74 8.89
C GLY A 69 13.16 6.58 7.61
N TYR A 70 11.99 6.49 6.99
CA TYR A 70 11.61 7.24 5.78
C TYR A 70 10.40 8.17 6.01
N PRO A 71 10.42 9.04 7.05
CA PRO A 71 9.25 9.83 7.44
C PRO A 71 8.75 10.78 6.34
N GLN A 72 9.60 11.17 5.39
CA GLN A 72 9.23 12.02 4.26
C GLN A 72 8.21 11.35 3.32
N TRP A 73 8.15 10.01 3.32
CA TRP A 73 7.19 9.25 2.53
C TRP A 73 5.87 8.97 3.26
N ALA A 74 5.88 9.04 4.59
CA ALA A 74 4.80 8.55 5.45
C ALA A 74 3.40 9.08 5.09
N ILE A 75 3.28 10.39 4.80
CA ILE A 75 1.98 10.98 4.43
C ILE A 75 1.51 10.52 3.05
N PHE A 76 2.45 10.38 2.11
CA PHE A 76 2.15 9.88 0.77
C PHE A 76 1.72 8.42 0.82
N SER A 77 2.45 7.58 1.57
CA SER A 77 2.12 6.17 1.75
C SER A 77 0.77 5.98 2.45
N PHE A 78 0.45 6.82 3.44
CA PHE A 78 -0.87 6.84 4.06
C PHE A 78 -1.98 7.02 3.02
N LEU A 79 -1.86 8.03 2.16
CA LEU A 79 -2.87 8.36 1.16
C LEU A 79 -2.92 7.32 0.03
N ILE A 80 -1.75 6.94 -0.49
CA ILE A 80 -1.64 6.04 -1.64
C ILE A 80 -2.13 4.63 -1.28
N HIS A 81 -1.61 4.02 -0.22
CA HIS A 81 -2.02 2.68 0.20
C HIS A 81 -3.44 2.65 0.76
N GLY A 82 -3.90 3.73 1.39
CA GLY A 82 -5.29 3.88 1.80
C GLY A 82 -6.24 3.85 0.61
N LEU A 83 -5.96 4.65 -0.41
CA LEU A 83 -6.77 4.70 -1.64
C LEU A 83 -6.69 3.39 -2.43
N GLN A 84 -5.50 2.79 -2.53
CA GLN A 84 -5.29 1.49 -3.14
C GLN A 84 -6.16 0.42 -2.47
N GLY A 85 -6.15 0.33 -1.14
CA GLY A 85 -6.94 -0.63 -0.38
C GLY A 85 -8.44 -0.37 -0.48
N LEU A 86 -8.86 0.91 -0.50
CA LEU A 86 -10.26 1.30 -0.68
C LEU A 86 -10.81 0.81 -2.03
N ILE A 87 -10.09 1.11 -3.11
CA ILE A 87 -10.49 0.73 -4.47
C ILE A 87 -10.50 -0.79 -4.62
N SER A 88 -9.43 -1.47 -4.24
CA SER A 88 -9.35 -2.93 -4.31
C SER A 88 -10.48 -3.60 -3.52
N GLY A 89 -10.76 -3.10 -2.31
CA GLY A 89 -11.84 -3.61 -1.46
C GLY A 89 -13.24 -3.38 -2.01
N TYR A 90 -13.45 -2.28 -2.74
CA TYR A 90 -14.73 -2.01 -3.39
C TYR A 90 -15.08 -3.06 -4.46
N PHE A 91 -14.07 -3.56 -5.17
CA PHE A 91 -14.25 -4.55 -6.22
C PHE A 91 -14.18 -6.01 -5.71
N ALA A 92 -13.62 -6.25 -4.52
CA ALA A 92 -13.28 -7.59 -4.02
C ALA A 92 -14.46 -8.55 -3.90
N LYS A 93 -15.64 -8.05 -3.51
CA LYS A 93 -16.80 -8.90 -3.15
C LYS A 93 -17.80 -9.13 -4.28
N LYS A 94 -17.52 -8.70 -5.51
CA LYS A 94 -18.48 -8.77 -6.62
C LYS A 94 -18.34 -10.05 -7.45
N SER A 95 -17.15 -10.31 -7.97
CA SER A 95 -16.78 -11.50 -8.76
C SER A 95 -15.26 -11.58 -8.87
N THR A 96 -14.74 -12.73 -9.33
CA THR A 96 -13.30 -12.89 -9.59
C THR A 96 -12.79 -11.86 -10.60
N THR A 97 -13.53 -11.63 -11.68
CA THR A 97 -13.19 -10.61 -12.68
C THR A 97 -13.17 -9.20 -12.07
N SER A 98 -14.18 -8.88 -11.26
CA SER A 98 -14.23 -7.60 -10.55
C SER A 98 -13.03 -7.44 -9.59
N TRP A 99 -12.70 -8.50 -8.87
CA TRP A 99 -11.52 -8.50 -7.99
C TRP A 99 -10.22 -8.21 -8.75
N LEU A 100 -10.01 -8.86 -9.90
CA LEU A 100 -8.85 -8.60 -10.76
C LEU A 100 -8.81 -7.15 -11.25
N ILE A 101 -9.95 -6.58 -11.64
CA ILE A 101 -10.06 -5.16 -11.99
C ILE A 101 -9.65 -4.28 -10.80
N GLY A 102 -10.11 -4.61 -9.60
CA GLY A 102 -9.77 -3.90 -8.38
C GLY A 102 -8.26 -3.92 -8.08
N LEU A 103 -7.61 -5.06 -8.29
CA LEU A 103 -6.14 -5.19 -8.14
C LEU A 103 -5.40 -4.33 -9.16
N VAL A 104 -5.81 -4.37 -10.43
CA VAL A 104 -5.21 -3.54 -11.49
C VAL A 104 -5.37 -2.05 -11.20
N LEU A 105 -6.57 -1.61 -10.82
CA LEU A 105 -6.83 -0.22 -10.46
C LEU A 105 -6.04 0.20 -9.23
N GLY A 106 -5.95 -0.65 -8.21
CA GLY A 106 -5.13 -0.42 -7.02
C GLY A 106 -3.64 -0.28 -7.37
N THR A 107 -3.14 -1.13 -8.26
CA THR A 107 -1.77 -1.03 -8.78
C THR A 107 -1.53 0.30 -9.49
N PHE A 108 -2.45 0.74 -10.35
CA PHE A 108 -2.35 2.05 -11.01
C PHE A 108 -2.30 3.19 -10.01
N VAL A 109 -3.15 3.17 -8.99
CA VAL A 109 -3.15 4.19 -7.93
C VAL A 109 -1.79 4.25 -7.24
N MET A 110 -1.23 3.11 -6.89
CA MET A 110 0.07 3.05 -6.23
C MET A 110 1.19 3.55 -7.15
N VAL A 111 1.31 3.01 -8.36
CA VAL A 111 2.39 3.37 -9.30
C VAL A 111 2.35 4.86 -9.64
N ILE A 112 1.17 5.39 -9.98
CA ILE A 112 1.01 6.81 -10.32
C ILE A 112 1.20 7.68 -9.07
N GLY A 113 0.68 7.26 -7.92
CA GLY A 113 0.81 7.99 -6.66
C GLY A 113 2.28 8.17 -6.27
N TYR A 114 3.07 7.12 -6.30
CA TYR A 114 4.50 7.20 -5.98
C TYR A 114 5.33 7.89 -7.08
N LEU A 115 4.93 7.81 -8.33
CA LEU A 115 5.55 8.61 -9.39
C LEU A 115 5.45 10.11 -9.07
N PHE A 116 4.26 10.59 -8.74
CA PHE A 116 4.05 12.00 -8.39
C PHE A 116 4.66 12.38 -7.04
N ALA A 117 4.60 11.51 -6.04
CA ALA A 117 5.24 11.74 -4.75
C ALA A 117 6.77 11.81 -4.90
N GLY A 118 7.38 10.90 -5.66
CA GLY A 118 8.80 10.91 -5.95
C GLY A 118 9.23 12.14 -6.74
N TRP A 119 8.44 12.53 -7.73
CA TRP A 119 8.66 13.79 -8.45
C TRP A 119 8.59 15.00 -7.50
N PHE A 120 7.60 15.06 -6.66
CA PHE A 120 7.44 16.17 -5.71
C PHE A 120 8.61 16.25 -4.71
N LEU A 121 9.06 15.12 -4.17
CA LEU A 121 10.11 15.08 -3.16
C LEU A 121 11.52 15.23 -3.75
N TYR A 122 11.79 14.61 -4.90
CA TYR A 122 13.16 14.43 -5.42
C TYR A 122 13.31 14.73 -6.92
N GLY A 123 12.24 15.14 -7.60
CA GLY A 123 12.22 15.43 -9.02
C GLY A 123 11.87 14.24 -9.92
N TRP A 124 11.69 14.50 -11.22
CA TRP A 124 11.25 13.53 -12.22
C TRP A 124 12.05 12.23 -12.28
N PRO A 125 13.40 12.25 -12.22
CA PRO A 125 14.17 11.00 -12.26
C PRO A 125 13.79 10.03 -11.15
N SER A 126 13.56 10.52 -9.93
CA SER A 126 13.12 9.69 -8.81
C SER A 126 11.71 9.14 -8.98
N GLY A 127 10.79 9.98 -9.46
CA GLY A 127 9.42 9.55 -9.78
C GLY A 127 9.39 8.41 -10.80
N ILE A 128 10.11 8.56 -11.91
CA ILE A 128 10.21 7.53 -12.96
C ILE A 128 10.89 6.27 -12.43
N ALA A 129 11.96 6.40 -11.64
CA ALA A 129 12.68 5.27 -11.06
C ALA A 129 11.83 4.45 -10.07
N SER A 130 10.75 5.01 -9.54
CA SER A 130 9.84 4.29 -8.64
C SER A 130 8.94 3.28 -9.35
N ILE A 131 8.69 3.44 -10.65
CA ILE A 131 7.73 2.64 -11.41
C ILE A 131 8.04 1.13 -11.36
N PRO A 132 9.26 0.65 -11.72
CA PRO A 132 9.53 -0.79 -11.74
C PRO A 132 9.37 -1.44 -10.37
N GLY A 133 9.88 -0.81 -9.31
CA GLY A 133 9.79 -1.32 -7.94
C GLY A 133 8.35 -1.45 -7.47
N ASN A 134 7.53 -0.42 -7.70
CA ASN A 134 6.13 -0.41 -7.33
C ASN A 134 5.30 -1.41 -8.15
N MET A 135 5.62 -1.63 -9.42
CA MET A 135 4.98 -2.69 -10.22
C MET A 135 5.31 -4.07 -9.67
N ILE A 136 6.58 -4.36 -9.37
CA ILE A 136 7.00 -5.63 -8.79
C ILE A 136 6.31 -5.86 -7.45
N GLN A 137 6.26 -4.85 -6.58
CA GLN A 137 5.62 -4.92 -5.28
C GLN A 137 4.13 -5.30 -5.37
N ASN A 138 3.43 -4.91 -6.43
CA ASN A 138 2.01 -5.26 -6.64
C ASN A 138 1.79 -6.65 -7.24
N ILE A 139 2.81 -7.29 -7.80
CA ILE A 139 2.71 -8.63 -8.40
C ILE A 139 3.00 -9.72 -7.36
N VAL A 140 3.79 -9.40 -6.36
CA VAL A 140 4.16 -10.33 -5.28
C VAL A 140 3.07 -10.40 -4.22
#